data_b019e8c6b7259102f364cdcf0a5fb5e6
#
_entry.id   b019e8c6b7259102f364cdcf0a5fb5e6
#
_cell.length_a   1.000
_cell.length_b   1.000
_cell.length_c   1.000
_cell.angle_alpha   90.00
_cell.angle_beta   90.00
_cell.angle_gamma   90.00
#
_symmetry.space_group_name_H-M   'P 1'
#
loop_
_entity.id
_entity.type
_entity.pdbx_description
1 polymer ?
#
loop_
_entity_poly.entity_id
_entity_poly.type
_entity_poly.pdbx_seq_one_letter_code
_entity_poly.pdbx_strand_id
1 'polypeptide(L)'
;MKKILAKKARKVIEDGVQEFMEMPPLSELTRIGARMMLQSGLEEEVTAYLQRDYYARNAEAKGSRSGSKPRSVKVGSGDIGLRMPQVRDAGGPFHSRILPPRMTQMDEIQEIIPLLYMNGLSSRKVKKAVGKLIGKKGLSHQNVMRISGRIRVLNTVLDFILSSNFNSRTGYGLKTQMC
;
A
#
# COMPACT_ATOMS: atom_id res chain seq x y z
N MET A 1 10.35 -21.99 18.67
CA MET A 1 10.27 -22.78 17.42
C MET A 1 10.72 -21.91 16.25
N LYS A 2 11.75 -22.31 15.48
CA LYS A 2 12.13 -21.60 14.24
C LYS A 2 11.03 -21.81 13.21
N LYS A 3 10.34 -20.74 12.82
CA LYS A 3 9.37 -20.77 11.72
C LYS A 3 10.10 -21.19 10.42
N ILE A 4 9.63 -22.26 9.80
CA ILE A 4 10.20 -22.74 8.54
C ILE A 4 9.57 -21.95 7.40
N LEU A 5 10.35 -21.05 6.83
CA LEU A 5 9.93 -20.23 5.67
C LEU A 5 10.08 -21.02 4.36
N ALA A 6 9.30 -20.64 3.35
CA ALA A 6 9.46 -21.16 2.02
C ALA A 6 10.87 -20.88 1.48
N LYS A 7 11.48 -21.82 0.75
CA LYS A 7 12.86 -21.69 0.23
C LYS A 7 13.09 -20.36 -0.51
N LYS A 8 12.12 -19.92 -1.33
CA LYS A 8 12.21 -18.65 -2.07
C LYS A 8 12.08 -17.40 -1.18
N ALA A 9 11.23 -17.46 -0.15
CA ALA A 9 11.09 -16.37 0.81
C ALA A 9 12.32 -16.29 1.70
N ARG A 10 12.85 -17.44 2.16
CA ARG A 10 14.10 -17.50 2.90
C ARG A 10 15.24 -16.85 2.10
N LYS A 11 15.36 -17.14 0.81
CA LYS A 11 16.38 -16.52 -0.04
C LYS A 11 16.24 -14.99 -0.07
N VAL A 12 15.02 -14.44 -0.19
CA VAL A 12 14.81 -12.98 -0.16
C VAL A 12 15.28 -12.37 1.16
N ILE A 13 15.05 -13.07 2.27
CA ILE A 13 15.47 -12.62 3.59
C ILE A 13 16.99 -12.75 3.74
N GLU A 14 17.57 -13.87 3.31
CA GLU A 14 19.03 -14.11 3.34
C GLU A 14 19.77 -13.07 2.47
N ASP A 15 19.31 -12.82 1.25
CA ASP A 15 19.86 -11.77 0.37
C ASP A 15 19.75 -10.40 1.05
N GLY A 16 18.62 -10.11 1.73
CA GLY A 16 18.43 -8.87 2.47
C GLY A 16 19.36 -8.74 3.68
N VAL A 17 19.62 -9.83 4.40
CA VAL A 17 20.59 -9.83 5.52
C VAL A 17 22.01 -9.55 5.00
N GLN A 18 22.39 -10.15 3.87
CA GLN A 18 23.69 -9.90 3.25
C GLN A 18 23.84 -8.44 2.84
N GLU A 19 22.85 -7.89 2.11
CA GLU A 19 22.83 -6.47 1.72
C GLU A 19 22.87 -5.53 2.95
N PHE A 20 22.21 -5.90 4.04
CA PHE A 20 22.22 -5.13 5.30
C PHE A 20 23.60 -5.10 5.95
N MET A 21 24.34 -6.20 5.92
CA MET A 21 25.69 -6.32 6.52
C MET A 21 26.74 -5.50 5.77
N GLU A 22 26.51 -5.14 4.51
CA GLU A 22 27.38 -4.28 3.70
C GLU A 22 27.26 -2.78 4.06
N MET A 23 26.45 -2.43 5.06
CA MET A 23 26.23 -1.04 5.51
C MET A 23 25.86 -0.07 4.36
N PRO A 24 24.80 -0.34 3.61
CA PRO A 24 24.38 0.52 2.52
C PRO A 24 23.87 1.88 3.02
N PRO A 25 23.69 2.89 2.14
CA PRO A 25 23.07 4.16 2.50
C PRO A 25 21.71 3.98 3.19
N LEU A 26 21.33 4.88 4.08
CA LEU A 26 20.11 4.77 4.91
C LEU A 26 18.85 4.47 4.08
N SER A 27 18.70 5.08 2.91
CA SER A 27 17.55 4.84 2.02
C SER A 27 17.50 3.39 1.50
N GLU A 28 18.65 2.82 1.18
CA GLU A 28 18.79 1.44 0.74
C GLU A 28 18.54 0.48 1.90
N LEU A 29 19.08 0.79 3.07
CA LEU A 29 18.85 0.04 4.30
C LEU A 29 17.36 -0.05 4.64
N THR A 30 16.65 1.08 4.55
CA THR A 30 15.19 1.12 4.76
C THR A 30 14.46 0.24 3.75
N ARG A 31 14.87 0.24 2.49
CA ARG A 31 14.29 -0.58 1.43
C ARG A 31 14.50 -2.07 1.68
N ILE A 32 15.71 -2.46 2.07
CA ILE A 32 16.07 -3.85 2.42
C ILE A 32 15.25 -4.31 3.61
N GLY A 33 15.22 -3.52 4.69
CA GLY A 33 14.45 -3.83 5.90
C GLY A 33 12.95 -4.00 5.61
N ALA A 34 12.35 -3.07 4.86
CA ALA A 34 10.96 -3.16 4.47
C ALA A 34 10.68 -4.43 3.63
N ARG A 35 11.57 -4.79 2.69
CA ARG A 35 11.46 -6.02 1.90
C ARG A 35 11.46 -7.26 2.79
N MET A 36 12.38 -7.34 3.75
CA MET A 36 12.49 -8.47 4.67
C MET A 36 11.28 -8.60 5.57
N MET A 37 10.83 -7.50 6.18
CA MET A 37 9.65 -7.47 7.06
C MET A 37 8.38 -7.88 6.32
N LEU A 38 8.13 -7.31 5.14
CA LEU A 38 6.96 -7.65 4.33
C LEU A 38 6.99 -9.11 3.89
N GLN A 39 8.15 -9.62 3.46
CA GLN A 39 8.26 -11.02 3.05
C GLN A 39 8.02 -11.98 4.23
N SER A 40 8.55 -11.68 5.42
CA SER A 40 8.29 -12.48 6.62
C SER A 40 6.82 -12.45 7.00
N GLY A 41 6.20 -11.27 7.01
CA GLY A 41 4.78 -11.12 7.31
C GLY A 41 3.86 -11.90 6.35
N LEU A 42 4.16 -11.88 5.05
CA LEU A 42 3.41 -12.64 4.05
C LEU A 42 3.48 -14.16 4.28
N GLU A 43 4.64 -14.68 4.68
CA GLU A 43 4.79 -16.09 5.01
C GLU A 43 4.08 -16.45 6.32
N GLU A 44 4.09 -15.55 7.30
CA GLU A 44 3.34 -15.73 8.54
C GLU A 44 1.83 -15.74 8.31
N GLU A 45 1.30 -14.84 7.46
CA GLU A 45 -0.12 -14.86 7.09
C GLU A 45 -0.53 -16.19 6.48
N VAL A 46 0.27 -16.75 5.57
CA VAL A 46 -0.04 -18.04 4.95
C VAL A 46 0.06 -19.17 5.95
N THR A 47 1.02 -19.15 6.86
CA THR A 47 1.14 -20.13 7.94
C THR A 47 -0.09 -20.10 8.84
N ALA A 48 -0.54 -18.90 9.23
CA ALA A 48 -1.74 -18.71 10.03
C ALA A 48 -3.02 -19.15 9.27
N TYR A 49 -3.12 -18.82 7.98
CA TYR A 49 -4.25 -19.18 7.14
C TYR A 49 -4.39 -20.69 6.96
N LEU A 50 -3.28 -21.40 6.72
CA LEU A 50 -3.25 -22.85 6.57
C LEU A 50 -3.28 -23.60 7.91
N GLN A 51 -3.10 -22.90 9.02
CA GLN A 51 -3.03 -23.49 10.38
C GLN A 51 -1.97 -24.59 10.50
N ARG A 52 -0.89 -24.50 9.71
CA ARG A 52 0.21 -25.46 9.73
C ARG A 52 1.55 -24.80 9.36
N ASP A 53 2.60 -25.35 9.90
CA ASP A 53 3.97 -24.99 9.50
C ASP A 53 4.29 -25.49 8.08
N TYR A 54 5.36 -24.97 7.50
CA TYR A 54 5.70 -25.16 6.08
C TYR A 54 5.81 -26.64 5.67
N TYR A 55 6.38 -27.50 6.52
CA TYR A 55 6.57 -28.93 6.25
C TYR A 55 5.66 -29.85 7.07
N ALA A 56 4.82 -29.32 7.93
CA ALA A 56 3.93 -30.13 8.73
C ALA A 56 2.88 -30.82 7.82
N ARG A 57 2.65 -32.10 8.06
CA ARG A 57 1.59 -32.88 7.40
C ARG A 57 0.47 -33.08 8.41
N ASN A 58 -0.55 -32.24 8.36
CA ASN A 58 -1.76 -32.39 9.17
C ASN A 58 -2.93 -32.78 8.26
N ALA A 59 -3.67 -33.81 8.66
CA ALA A 59 -4.88 -34.23 7.95
C ALA A 59 -5.98 -33.17 7.93
N GLU A 60 -5.99 -32.28 8.94
CA GLU A 60 -6.95 -31.19 9.10
C GLU A 60 -6.52 -29.87 8.44
N ALA A 61 -5.40 -29.87 7.70
CA ALA A 61 -4.88 -28.64 7.12
C ALA A 61 -5.79 -28.09 6.03
N LYS A 62 -6.10 -26.82 6.09
CA LYS A 62 -6.93 -26.07 5.12
C LYS A 62 -6.17 -25.77 3.83
N GLY A 63 -5.80 -26.80 3.07
CA GLY A 63 -5.16 -26.62 1.77
C GLY A 63 -3.63 -26.71 1.79
N SER A 64 -3.00 -26.31 0.70
CA SER A 64 -1.56 -26.48 0.47
C SER A 64 -0.92 -25.25 -0.18
N ARG A 65 0.38 -25.02 0.12
CA ARG A 65 1.18 -24.02 -0.60
C ARG A 65 1.44 -24.47 -2.04
N SER A 66 1.21 -23.59 -3.01
CA SER A 66 1.42 -23.89 -4.44
C SER A 66 2.51 -23.01 -5.09
N GLY A 67 3.52 -22.62 -4.30
CA GLY A 67 4.62 -21.81 -4.76
C GLY A 67 4.43 -20.31 -4.49
N SER A 68 5.08 -19.45 -5.28
CA SER A 68 4.98 -17.99 -5.12
C SER A 68 5.06 -17.27 -6.46
N LYS A 69 4.41 -16.11 -6.57
CA LYS A 69 4.46 -15.22 -7.72
C LYS A 69 5.27 -13.95 -7.38
N PRO A 70 6.10 -13.42 -8.30
CA PRO A 70 6.76 -12.14 -8.09
C PRO A 70 5.73 -11.01 -8.09
N ARG A 71 5.87 -10.06 -7.17
CA ARG A 71 5.06 -8.86 -7.08
C ARG A 71 5.94 -7.69 -6.65
N SER A 72 5.73 -6.52 -7.24
CA SER A 72 6.43 -5.30 -6.88
C SER A 72 5.47 -4.34 -6.19
N VAL A 73 5.96 -3.69 -5.13
CA VAL A 73 5.22 -2.69 -4.35
C VAL A 73 6.07 -1.45 -4.20
N LYS A 74 5.44 -0.29 -4.37
CA LYS A 74 6.09 1.01 -4.19
C LYS A 74 5.92 1.48 -2.76
N VAL A 75 7.03 1.73 -2.10
CA VAL A 75 7.10 2.31 -0.76
C VAL A 75 7.83 3.66 -0.83
N GLY A 76 7.82 4.43 0.27
CA GLY A 76 8.51 5.70 0.32
C GLY A 76 10.00 5.64 -0.01
N SER A 77 10.66 4.51 0.27
CA SER A 77 12.09 4.27 -0.04
C SER A 77 12.35 3.68 -1.44
N GLY A 78 11.33 3.47 -2.27
CA GLY A 78 11.48 2.96 -3.63
C GLY A 78 10.62 1.76 -3.97
N ASP A 79 11.02 1.01 -4.99
CA ASP A 79 10.31 -0.19 -5.49
C ASP A 79 10.84 -1.44 -4.78
N ILE A 80 9.96 -2.22 -4.18
CA ILE A 80 10.31 -3.46 -3.45
C ILE A 80 9.76 -4.65 -4.20
N GLY A 81 10.64 -5.58 -4.58
CA GLY A 81 10.25 -6.87 -5.14
C GLY A 81 9.98 -7.90 -4.04
N LEU A 82 8.77 -8.47 -4.04
CA LEU A 82 8.31 -9.48 -3.09
C LEU A 82 7.93 -10.79 -3.81
N ARG A 83 7.91 -11.87 -3.05
CA ARG A 83 7.40 -13.18 -3.49
C ARG A 83 6.06 -13.44 -2.79
N MET A 84 4.96 -13.20 -3.52
CA MET A 84 3.62 -13.42 -3.02
C MET A 84 3.32 -14.92 -2.97
N PRO A 85 3.16 -15.54 -1.79
CA PRO A 85 2.86 -16.96 -1.67
C PRO A 85 1.49 -17.28 -2.27
N GLN A 86 1.37 -18.46 -2.87
CA GLN A 86 0.13 -18.95 -3.46
C GLN A 86 -0.37 -20.16 -2.65
N VAL A 87 -1.68 -20.23 -2.46
CA VAL A 87 -2.36 -21.33 -1.76
C VAL A 87 -3.37 -21.99 -2.69
N ARG A 88 -3.54 -23.28 -2.60
CA ARG A 88 -4.55 -24.08 -3.30
C ARG A 88 -5.26 -25.01 -2.33
N ASP A 89 -6.39 -25.53 -2.74
CA ASP A 89 -7.20 -26.51 -1.99
C ASP A 89 -7.64 -26.04 -0.60
N ALA A 90 -7.80 -24.70 -0.43
CA ALA A 90 -8.13 -24.08 0.84
C ALA A 90 -9.60 -23.60 0.96
N GLY A 91 -10.48 -24.11 0.10
CA GLY A 91 -11.90 -23.71 0.07
C GLY A 91 -12.17 -22.32 -0.51
N GLY A 92 -11.13 -21.56 -0.88
CA GLY A 92 -11.22 -20.24 -1.51
C GLY A 92 -9.85 -19.62 -1.79
N PRO A 93 -9.80 -18.52 -2.53
CA PRO A 93 -8.55 -17.82 -2.83
C PRO A 93 -7.97 -17.17 -1.57
N PHE A 94 -6.68 -17.35 -1.33
CA PHE A 94 -5.96 -16.63 -0.28
C PHE A 94 -5.78 -15.16 -0.66
N HIS A 95 -6.22 -14.27 0.22
CA HIS A 95 -6.02 -12.82 0.11
C HIS A 95 -5.21 -12.32 1.30
N SER A 96 -4.01 -11.83 1.04
CA SER A 96 -3.18 -11.21 2.08
C SER A 96 -3.83 -9.91 2.57
N ARG A 97 -3.79 -9.68 3.88
CA ARG A 97 -4.17 -8.42 4.53
C ARG A 97 -3.05 -7.39 4.43
N ILE A 98 -1.79 -7.85 4.53
CA ILE A 98 -0.60 -7.00 4.41
C ILE A 98 -0.50 -6.41 3.00
N LEU A 99 -0.79 -7.23 1.99
CA LEU A 99 -0.69 -6.83 0.60
C LEU A 99 -1.94 -7.23 -0.19
N PRO A 100 -3.05 -6.49 -0.03
CA PRO A 100 -4.31 -6.77 -0.71
C PRO A 100 -4.16 -6.91 -2.24
N PRO A 101 -5.07 -7.63 -2.91
CA PRO A 101 -5.10 -7.68 -4.36
C PRO A 101 -5.14 -6.27 -4.96
N ARG A 102 -4.38 -6.04 -6.04
CA ARG A 102 -4.28 -4.75 -6.75
C ARG A 102 -3.56 -3.61 -6.00
N MET A 103 -3.18 -3.77 -4.75
CA MET A 103 -2.32 -2.79 -4.08
C MET A 103 -0.93 -2.82 -4.69
N THR A 104 -0.51 -1.73 -5.32
CA THR A 104 0.79 -1.58 -6.00
C THR A 104 1.66 -0.52 -5.36
N GLN A 105 1.12 0.22 -4.41
CA GLN A 105 1.80 1.31 -3.70
C GLN A 105 1.23 1.43 -2.29
N MET A 106 2.05 1.88 -1.35
CA MET A 106 1.65 2.17 0.02
C MET A 106 0.74 3.40 0.08
N ASP A 107 -0.10 3.48 1.11
CA ASP A 107 -1.09 4.54 1.28
C ASP A 107 -0.45 5.92 1.43
N GLU A 108 0.72 6.02 2.09
CA GLU A 108 1.50 7.26 2.22
C GLU A 108 1.77 7.94 0.86
N ILE A 109 2.03 7.14 -0.17
CA ILE A 109 2.25 7.65 -1.53
C ILE A 109 0.94 8.17 -2.13
N GLN A 110 -0.17 7.51 -1.83
CA GLN A 110 -1.49 7.93 -2.28
C GLN A 110 -1.93 9.24 -1.62
N GLU A 111 -1.54 9.48 -0.36
CA GLU A 111 -1.86 10.68 0.39
C GLU A 111 -1.04 11.91 -0.07
N ILE A 112 0.25 11.72 -0.41
CA ILE A 112 1.12 12.81 -0.87
C ILE A 112 0.64 13.38 -2.21
N ILE A 113 0.12 12.56 -3.11
CA ILE A 113 -0.28 12.99 -4.46
C ILE A 113 -1.34 14.10 -4.44
N PRO A 114 -2.43 13.97 -3.69
CA PRO A 114 -3.43 15.01 -3.58
C PRO A 114 -2.91 16.30 -2.95
N LEU A 115 -2.10 16.18 -1.90
CA LEU A 115 -1.49 17.34 -1.25
C LEU A 115 -0.66 18.16 -2.23
N LEU A 116 0.17 17.53 -3.05
CA LEU A 116 0.95 18.19 -4.08
C LEU A 116 0.04 18.84 -5.15
N TYR A 117 -1.06 18.19 -5.51
CA TYR A 117 -2.00 18.73 -6.47
C TYR A 117 -2.78 19.94 -5.92
N MET A 118 -3.22 19.88 -4.66
CA MET A 118 -3.90 21.00 -3.98
C MET A 118 -3.00 22.21 -3.80
N ASN A 119 -1.69 22.00 -3.65
CA ASN A 119 -0.68 23.06 -3.63
C ASN A 119 -0.35 23.62 -5.03
N GLY A 120 -1.20 23.41 -6.02
CA GLY A 120 -1.10 23.99 -7.35
C GLY A 120 -0.13 23.30 -8.30
N LEU A 121 0.42 22.13 -7.95
CA LEU A 121 1.26 21.37 -8.86
C LEU A 121 0.40 20.70 -9.95
N SER A 122 0.73 20.95 -11.22
CA SER A 122 0.12 20.20 -12.31
C SER A 122 0.40 18.70 -12.19
N SER A 123 -0.50 17.83 -12.68
CA SER A 123 -0.35 16.37 -12.63
C SER A 123 0.97 15.87 -13.24
N ARG A 124 1.54 16.58 -14.21
CA ARG A 124 2.87 16.30 -14.77
C ARG A 124 4.00 16.60 -13.77
N LYS A 125 3.90 17.72 -13.05
CA LYS A 125 4.85 18.11 -12.00
C LYS A 125 4.75 17.16 -10.80
N VAL A 126 3.52 16.78 -10.37
CA VAL A 126 3.28 15.78 -9.33
C VAL A 126 3.90 14.44 -9.72
N LYS A 127 3.66 13.95 -10.94
CA LYS A 127 4.31 12.74 -11.46
C LYS A 127 5.84 12.81 -11.37
N LYS A 128 6.44 13.94 -11.74
CA LYS A 128 7.91 14.14 -11.70
C LYS A 128 8.42 14.17 -10.27
N ALA A 129 7.75 14.86 -9.35
CA ALA A 129 8.11 14.93 -7.94
C ALA A 129 8.03 13.56 -7.26
N VAL A 130 6.90 12.89 -7.37
CA VAL A 130 6.69 11.56 -6.79
C VAL A 130 7.60 10.51 -7.45
N GLY A 131 7.86 10.62 -8.75
CA GLY A 131 8.80 9.75 -9.46
C GLY A 131 10.24 9.86 -8.97
N LYS A 132 10.66 11.01 -8.43
CA LYS A 132 11.96 11.16 -7.77
C LYS A 132 12.02 10.45 -6.41
N LEU A 133 10.89 10.38 -5.70
CA LEU A 133 10.79 9.70 -4.40
C LEU A 133 10.71 8.17 -4.56
N ILE A 134 9.91 7.70 -5.52
CA ILE A 134 9.59 6.26 -5.69
C ILE A 134 10.51 5.56 -6.71
N GLY A 135 11.35 6.30 -7.42
CA GLY A 135 12.20 5.78 -8.49
C GLY A 135 11.59 5.85 -9.90
N LYS A 136 12.38 5.43 -10.91
CA LYS A 136 12.10 5.64 -12.35
C LYS A 136 10.76 5.09 -12.87
N LYS A 137 10.17 4.09 -12.22
CA LYS A 137 8.84 3.55 -12.55
C LYS A 137 7.72 4.29 -11.81
N GLY A 138 7.80 5.63 -11.80
CA GLY A 138 6.81 6.49 -11.18
C GLY A 138 5.38 6.22 -11.63
N LEU A 139 4.43 6.90 -11.00
CA LEU A 139 3.02 6.84 -11.32
C LEU A 139 2.75 7.30 -12.76
N SER A 140 1.77 6.68 -13.42
CA SER A 140 1.27 7.19 -14.69
C SER A 140 0.50 8.49 -14.45
N HIS A 141 0.45 9.37 -15.46
CA HIS A 141 -0.36 10.59 -15.41
C HIS A 141 -1.82 10.29 -15.06
N GLN A 142 -2.38 9.24 -15.65
CA GLN A 142 -3.75 8.78 -15.38
C GLN A 142 -3.96 8.37 -13.91
N ASN A 143 -2.98 7.72 -13.29
CA ASN A 143 -3.06 7.37 -11.87
C ASN A 143 -3.06 8.60 -10.97
N VAL A 144 -2.21 9.59 -11.27
CA VAL A 144 -2.20 10.87 -10.55
C VAL A 144 -3.57 11.55 -10.66
N MET A 145 -4.14 11.63 -11.87
CA MET A 145 -5.47 12.22 -12.08
C MET A 145 -6.56 11.46 -11.35
N ARG A 146 -6.53 10.13 -11.35
CA ARG A 146 -7.51 9.29 -10.65
C ARG A 146 -7.47 9.50 -9.14
N ILE A 147 -6.28 9.56 -8.54
CA ILE A 147 -6.11 9.76 -7.10
C ILE A 147 -6.53 11.17 -6.72
N SER A 148 -6.10 12.19 -7.46
CA SER A 148 -6.48 13.59 -7.24
C SER A 148 -7.98 13.84 -7.46
N GLY A 149 -8.61 13.15 -8.40
CA GLY A 149 -10.04 13.26 -8.71
C GLY A 149 -10.92 12.80 -7.55
N ARG A 150 -10.53 11.78 -6.79
CA ARG A 150 -11.28 11.32 -5.62
C ARG A 150 -11.39 12.39 -4.54
N ILE A 151 -10.37 13.21 -4.36
CA ILE A 151 -10.38 14.28 -3.34
C ILE A 151 -11.10 15.51 -3.82
N ARG A 152 -11.08 15.83 -5.12
CA ARG A 152 -11.89 16.93 -5.66
C ARG A 152 -13.37 16.72 -5.36
N VAL A 153 -13.88 15.50 -5.50
CA VAL A 153 -15.26 15.15 -5.16
C VAL A 153 -15.52 15.31 -3.65
N LEU A 154 -14.59 14.84 -2.80
CA LEU A 154 -14.72 15.00 -1.34
C LEU A 154 -14.71 16.47 -0.91
N ASN A 155 -13.83 17.30 -1.46
CA ASN A 155 -13.80 18.74 -1.17
C ASN A 155 -15.08 19.45 -1.66
N THR A 156 -15.58 19.14 -2.85
CA THR A 156 -16.83 19.71 -3.32
C THR A 156 -18.00 19.33 -2.43
N VAL A 157 -18.05 18.11 -1.94
CA VAL A 157 -19.08 17.65 -0.98
C VAL A 157 -18.90 18.32 0.39
N LEU A 158 -17.67 18.48 0.87
CA LEU A 158 -17.38 19.19 2.13
C LEU A 158 -17.76 20.68 2.03
N ASP A 159 -17.39 21.34 0.94
CA ASP A 159 -17.76 22.75 0.69
C ASP A 159 -19.28 22.92 0.60
N PHE A 160 -19.98 21.98 -0.02
CA PHE A 160 -21.44 21.97 -0.07
C PHE A 160 -22.07 21.78 1.32
N ILE A 161 -21.54 20.85 2.15
CA ILE A 161 -22.01 20.62 3.52
C ILE A 161 -21.72 21.83 4.41
N LEU A 162 -20.53 22.43 4.30
CA LEU A 162 -20.15 23.61 5.05
C LEU A 162 -20.99 24.82 4.68
N SER A 163 -21.24 25.04 3.38
CA SER A 163 -22.10 26.12 2.89
C SER A 163 -23.57 25.94 3.30
N SER A 164 -24.08 24.71 3.27
CA SER A 164 -25.45 24.42 3.74
C SER A 164 -25.61 24.60 5.26
N ASN A 165 -24.60 24.23 6.05
CA ASN A 165 -24.60 24.45 7.51
C ASN A 165 -24.41 25.95 7.89
N PHE A 166 -23.70 26.72 7.06
CA PHE A 166 -23.55 28.16 7.29
C PHE A 166 -24.86 28.91 7.01
N ASN A 167 -25.56 28.53 5.92
CA ASN A 167 -26.86 29.14 5.58
C ASN A 167 -27.98 28.83 6.60
N SER A 168 -27.90 27.69 7.27
CA SER A 168 -28.87 27.34 8.33
C SER A 168 -28.62 28.07 9.66
N ARG A 169 -27.44 28.64 9.90
CA ARG A 169 -27.11 29.41 11.11
C ARG A 169 -27.30 30.94 10.99
N THR A 170 -27.40 31.46 9.76
CA THR A 170 -27.58 32.91 9.50
C THR A 170 -29.04 33.31 9.27
N GLY A 171 -29.99 32.45 9.62
CA GLY A 171 -31.42 32.71 9.57
C GLY A 171 -31.95 33.66 10.69
N TYR A 172 -31.23 34.75 10.96
CA TYR A 172 -31.82 35.89 11.70
C TYR A 172 -32.36 36.89 10.69
N GLY A 173 -33.68 36.87 10.65
CA GLY A 173 -34.46 37.75 9.80
C GLY A 173 -34.20 39.23 10.09
N LEU A 174 -33.81 39.94 9.07
CA LEU A 174 -34.03 41.37 8.97
C LEU A 174 -35.44 41.60 8.37
N LYS A 175 -36.44 41.68 9.23
CA LYS A 175 -37.69 42.32 8.86
C LYS A 175 -37.43 43.80 8.70
N THR A 176 -37.30 44.27 7.49
CA THR A 176 -37.39 45.68 7.16
C THR A 176 -38.86 46.08 7.18
N GLN A 177 -39.30 46.75 8.23
CA GLN A 177 -40.51 47.50 8.23
C GLN A 177 -40.31 48.73 7.37
N MET A 178 -41.05 48.82 6.28
CA MET A 178 -41.34 50.09 5.59
C MET A 178 -42.57 50.72 6.27
N CYS A 179 -42.41 51.93 6.80
CA CYS A 179 -43.43 52.98 6.88
C CYS A 179 -43.16 53.98 5.79
#